data_e615aaf9160602189316a67ec9bcb8ea
#
_entry.id   e615aaf9160602189316a67ec9bcb8ea
#
_cell.length_a   1.000
_cell.length_b   1.000
_cell.length_c   1.000
_cell.angle_alpha   90.00
_cell.angle_beta   90.00
_cell.angle_gamma   90.00
#
_symmetry.space_group_name_H-M   'P 1'
#
loop_
_entity.id
_entity.type
_entity.pdbx_description
1 polymer ?
#
loop_
_entity_poly.entity_id
_entity_poly.type
_entity_poly.pdbx_seq_one_letter_code
_entity_poly.pdbx_strand_id
1 'polypeptide(L)'
;MDASHFDNWAENYDDDVRESNQAESYPFAGYERVLDRIASYVLAVPVGKILDLGTGSGTLASRFYDAGWEISAVDFSEEMLKQARERMPEARFLIADFAKALPKELDGQKFEFIVMTYAFHHLEYEKQADFLRSLLPFLKENGKILIGDISFETKMDLEKAKLQSGEEWDDEEFYPIIEGLREQLPDLHFEYEVISFCATVMRIGLKV
;
A
#
# COMPACT_ATOMS: atom_id res chain seq x y z
N MET A 1 -14.31 -4.95 5.71
CA MET A 1 -13.71 -5.79 6.77
C MET A 1 -13.97 -5.21 8.15
N ASP A 2 -14.06 -6.05 9.20
CA ASP A 2 -14.29 -5.61 10.58
C ASP A 2 -12.92 -5.47 11.29
N ALA A 3 -12.71 -4.35 12.00
CA ALA A 3 -11.48 -4.07 12.75
C ALA A 3 -11.10 -5.21 13.73
N SER A 4 -12.09 -5.86 14.33
CA SER A 4 -11.86 -6.98 15.26
C SER A 4 -11.18 -8.21 14.60
N HIS A 5 -11.32 -8.39 13.30
CA HIS A 5 -10.67 -9.49 12.58
C HIS A 5 -9.16 -9.20 12.43
N PHE A 6 -8.82 -7.94 12.10
CA PHE A 6 -7.42 -7.51 11.97
C PHE A 6 -6.70 -7.43 13.32
N ASP A 7 -7.39 -7.03 14.40
CA ASP A 7 -6.77 -6.97 15.72
C ASP A 7 -6.37 -8.37 16.23
N ASN A 8 -7.16 -9.41 15.92
CA ASN A 8 -6.82 -10.79 16.26
C ASN A 8 -5.70 -11.35 15.36
N TRP A 9 -5.58 -10.87 14.13
CA TRP A 9 -4.55 -11.31 13.20
C TRP A 9 -3.21 -10.58 13.42
N ALA A 10 -3.26 -9.38 14.01
CA ALA A 10 -2.07 -8.55 14.25
C ALA A 10 -0.95 -9.24 15.04
N GLU A 11 -1.31 -10.18 15.95
CA GLU A 11 -0.32 -10.92 16.74
C GLU A 11 0.52 -11.91 15.90
N ASN A 12 -0.04 -12.47 14.83
CA ASN A 12 0.62 -13.48 14.00
C ASN A 12 0.96 -12.95 12.57
N TYR A 13 0.52 -11.72 12.24
CA TYR A 13 0.65 -11.16 10.90
C TYR A 13 2.07 -11.22 10.33
N ASP A 14 3.05 -10.74 11.09
CA ASP A 14 4.44 -10.73 10.64
C ASP A 14 5.02 -12.16 10.43
N ASP A 15 4.51 -13.18 11.15
CA ASP A 15 4.91 -14.58 10.98
C ASP A 15 4.26 -15.20 9.74
N ASP A 16 2.95 -14.98 9.51
CA ASP A 16 2.23 -15.46 8.33
C ASP A 16 2.81 -14.86 7.04
N VAL A 17 3.09 -13.55 7.05
CA VAL A 17 3.77 -12.83 5.95
C VAL A 17 5.13 -13.47 5.66
N ARG A 18 5.93 -13.76 6.70
CA ARG A 18 7.25 -14.35 6.53
C ARG A 18 7.19 -15.75 5.94
N GLU A 19 6.26 -16.59 6.40
CA GLU A 19 6.09 -17.95 5.88
C GLU A 19 5.67 -17.95 4.41
N SER A 20 4.65 -17.17 4.05
CA SER A 20 4.17 -17.04 2.68
C SER A 20 5.24 -16.45 1.73
N ASN A 21 5.98 -15.42 2.18
CA ASN A 21 7.08 -14.85 1.41
C ASN A 21 8.21 -15.85 1.17
N GLN A 22 8.59 -16.66 2.18
CA GLN A 22 9.62 -17.69 2.04
C GLN A 22 9.19 -18.84 1.12
N ALA A 23 7.91 -19.20 1.16
CA ALA A 23 7.33 -20.23 0.31
C ALA A 23 7.09 -19.74 -1.13
N GLU A 24 7.27 -18.44 -1.42
CA GLU A 24 6.86 -17.79 -2.68
C GLU A 24 5.39 -18.10 -3.02
N SER A 25 4.53 -18.17 -1.98
CA SER A 25 3.12 -18.48 -2.10
C SER A 25 2.23 -17.23 -1.95
N TYR A 26 0.99 -17.32 -2.42
CA TYR A 26 -0.03 -16.33 -2.17
C TYR A 26 -0.35 -16.29 -0.64
N PRO A 27 -0.68 -15.13 -0.05
CA PRO A 27 -0.80 -13.82 -0.70
C PRO A 27 0.50 -13.00 -0.76
N PHE A 28 1.55 -13.40 -0.03
CA PHE A 28 2.75 -12.57 0.18
C PHE A 28 3.97 -13.03 -0.62
N ALA A 29 3.78 -13.75 -1.76
CA ALA A 29 4.88 -14.08 -2.65
C ALA A 29 5.64 -12.83 -3.09
N GLY A 30 6.93 -12.73 -2.74
CA GLY A 30 7.77 -11.58 -3.06
C GLY A 30 7.57 -10.35 -2.17
N TYR A 31 6.97 -10.47 -1.00
CA TYR A 31 6.69 -9.38 -0.07
C TYR A 31 7.92 -8.49 0.18
N GLU A 32 9.04 -9.07 0.59
CA GLU A 32 10.27 -8.29 0.84
C GLU A 32 10.75 -7.56 -0.43
N ARG A 33 10.64 -8.18 -1.60
CA ARG A 33 11.01 -7.52 -2.87
C ARG A 33 10.10 -6.33 -3.20
N VAL A 34 8.80 -6.41 -2.84
CA VAL A 34 7.86 -5.29 -2.95
C VAL A 34 8.31 -4.14 -2.06
N LEU A 35 8.58 -4.41 -0.77
CA LEU A 35 9.04 -3.40 0.17
C LEU A 35 10.37 -2.78 -0.27
N ASP A 36 11.34 -3.59 -0.68
CA ASP A 36 12.65 -3.13 -1.16
C ASP A 36 12.52 -2.26 -2.41
N ARG A 37 11.59 -2.61 -3.31
CA ARG A 37 11.36 -1.83 -4.52
C ARG A 37 10.78 -0.45 -4.21
N ILE A 38 9.78 -0.37 -3.33
CA ILE A 38 9.24 0.92 -2.87
C ILE A 38 10.32 1.72 -2.15
N ALA A 39 11.06 1.09 -1.24
CA ALA A 39 12.16 1.73 -0.54
C ALA A 39 13.21 2.31 -1.50
N SER A 40 13.53 1.61 -2.59
CA SER A 40 14.48 2.09 -3.60
C SER A 40 14.03 3.39 -4.28
N TYR A 41 12.72 3.59 -4.51
CA TYR A 41 12.21 4.85 -5.06
C TYR A 41 12.27 5.99 -4.06
N VAL A 42 11.88 5.74 -2.83
CA VAL A 42 11.84 6.76 -1.77
C VAL A 42 13.26 7.21 -1.38
N LEU A 43 14.16 6.26 -1.15
CA LEU A 43 15.52 6.54 -0.68
C LEU A 43 16.45 7.11 -1.76
N ALA A 44 16.02 7.12 -3.03
CA ALA A 44 16.77 7.71 -4.14
C ALA A 44 16.68 9.25 -4.23
N VAL A 45 15.80 9.87 -3.43
CA VAL A 45 15.56 11.32 -3.44
C VAL A 45 15.78 11.94 -2.07
N PRO A 46 15.98 13.28 -2.00
CA PRO A 46 16.14 13.96 -0.71
C PRO A 46 14.96 13.73 0.24
N VAL A 47 15.25 13.63 1.53
CA VAL A 47 14.25 13.43 2.58
C VAL A 47 13.17 14.52 2.57
N GLY A 48 11.96 14.11 2.93
CA GLY A 48 10.77 14.96 2.94
C GLY A 48 9.66 14.33 3.79
N LYS A 49 8.44 14.40 3.32
CA LYS A 49 7.25 13.90 4.03
C LYS A 49 6.62 12.72 3.29
N ILE A 50 6.25 11.70 4.03
CA ILE A 50 5.54 10.52 3.54
C ILE A 50 4.20 10.41 4.26
N LEU A 51 3.15 10.11 3.49
CA LEU A 51 1.88 9.61 3.99
C LEU A 51 1.83 8.10 3.72
N ASP A 52 1.73 7.31 4.76
CA ASP A 52 1.59 5.85 4.67
C ASP A 52 0.17 5.44 5.05
N LEU A 53 -0.60 4.92 4.10
CA LEU A 53 -2.00 4.53 4.24
C LEU A 53 -2.10 3.01 4.34
N GLY A 54 -2.63 2.52 5.46
CA GLY A 54 -2.57 1.12 5.83
C GLY A 54 -1.17 0.73 6.30
N THR A 55 -0.62 1.51 7.25
CA THR A 55 0.77 1.34 7.70
C THR A 55 1.01 0.01 8.42
N GLY A 56 -0.05 -0.63 8.93
CA GLY A 56 0.06 -1.84 9.74
C GLY A 56 1.01 -1.66 10.92
N SER A 57 1.87 -2.64 11.16
CA SER A 57 2.91 -2.60 12.19
C SER A 57 4.06 -1.61 11.89
N GLY A 58 4.03 -0.91 10.75
CA GLY A 58 5.03 0.07 10.35
C GLY A 58 6.30 -0.52 9.73
N THR A 59 6.26 -1.75 9.24
CA THR A 59 7.44 -2.48 8.71
C THR A 59 8.14 -1.73 7.58
N LEU A 60 7.41 -1.14 6.64
CA LEU A 60 8.01 -0.34 5.57
C LEU A 60 8.29 1.09 6.04
N ALA A 61 7.33 1.74 6.72
CA ALA A 61 7.46 3.13 7.15
C ALA A 61 8.65 3.37 8.08
N SER A 62 9.00 2.40 8.94
CA SER A 62 10.18 2.49 9.82
C SER A 62 11.49 2.61 9.05
N ARG A 63 11.62 1.98 7.88
CA ARG A 63 12.81 2.12 7.02
C ARG A 63 13.01 3.57 6.54
N PHE A 64 11.92 4.28 6.28
CA PHE A 64 11.95 5.69 5.90
C PHE A 64 12.19 6.60 7.10
N TYR A 65 11.54 6.29 8.23
CA TYR A 65 11.73 7.00 9.48
C TYR A 65 13.21 6.99 9.92
N ASP A 66 13.85 5.82 9.88
CA ASP A 66 15.28 5.66 10.20
C ASP A 66 16.18 6.43 9.23
N ALA A 67 15.74 6.63 7.99
CA ALA A 67 16.42 7.46 7.00
C ALA A 67 16.14 8.97 7.14
N GLY A 68 15.34 9.38 8.16
CA GLY A 68 15.07 10.77 8.49
C GLY A 68 13.84 11.39 7.82
N TRP A 69 12.97 10.58 7.21
CA TRP A 69 11.71 11.07 6.62
C TRP A 69 10.68 11.41 7.71
N GLU A 70 9.90 12.46 7.48
CA GLU A 70 8.74 12.80 8.31
C GLU A 70 7.56 11.90 7.90
N ILE A 71 7.12 11.03 8.83
CA ILE A 71 6.09 10.03 8.56
C ILE A 71 4.75 10.47 9.15
N SER A 72 3.70 10.45 8.32
CA SER A 72 2.30 10.44 8.74
C SER A 72 1.72 9.08 8.38
N ALA A 73 1.40 8.28 9.38
CA ALA A 73 0.92 6.91 9.25
C ALA A 73 -0.58 6.85 9.58
N VAL A 74 -1.36 6.18 8.73
CA VAL A 74 -2.80 5.98 8.90
C VAL A 74 -3.09 4.50 8.90
N ASP A 75 -3.82 4.05 9.89
CA ASP A 75 -4.38 2.70 9.94
C ASP A 75 -5.70 2.71 10.72
N PHE A 76 -6.56 1.75 10.48
CA PHE A 76 -7.82 1.62 11.22
C PHE A 76 -7.65 0.76 12.49
N SER A 77 -6.62 -0.07 12.57
CA SER A 77 -6.29 -0.91 13.73
C SER A 77 -5.43 -0.15 14.73
N GLU A 78 -5.97 0.05 15.95
CA GLU A 78 -5.21 0.67 17.04
C GLU A 78 -4.05 -0.21 17.50
N GLU A 79 -4.20 -1.54 17.45
CA GLU A 79 -3.17 -2.48 17.86
C GLU A 79 -1.98 -2.48 16.88
N MET A 80 -2.25 -2.40 15.57
CA MET A 80 -1.21 -2.20 14.57
C MET A 80 -0.46 -0.88 14.79
N LEU A 81 -1.19 0.21 15.00
CA LEU A 81 -0.55 1.52 15.27
C LEU A 81 0.25 1.54 16.56
N LYS A 82 -0.10 0.74 17.56
CA LYS A 82 0.69 0.60 18.78
C LYS A 82 2.06 0.00 18.49
N GLN A 83 2.14 -1.07 17.68
CA GLN A 83 3.41 -1.64 17.24
C GLN A 83 4.22 -0.65 16.38
N ALA A 84 3.55 0.06 15.47
CA ALA A 84 4.20 1.09 14.65
C ALA A 84 4.79 2.24 15.49
N ARG A 85 4.12 2.66 16.57
CA ARG A 85 4.65 3.69 17.52
C ARG A 85 5.91 3.26 18.22
N GLU A 86 6.06 1.98 18.53
CA GLU A 86 7.29 1.45 19.12
C GLU A 86 8.47 1.56 18.15
N ARG A 87 8.22 1.36 16.85
CA ARG A 87 9.23 1.48 15.78
C ARG A 87 9.55 2.93 15.41
N MET A 88 8.56 3.82 15.49
CA MET A 88 8.66 5.21 15.01
C MET A 88 8.08 6.21 16.03
N PRO A 89 8.72 6.41 17.21
CA PRO A 89 8.12 7.17 18.31
C PRO A 89 7.80 8.63 18.00
N GLU A 90 8.50 9.27 17.06
CA GLU A 90 8.28 10.68 16.69
C GLU A 90 7.38 10.81 15.43
N ALA A 91 6.91 9.71 14.84
CA ALA A 91 6.01 9.76 13.68
C ALA A 91 4.60 10.19 14.11
N ARG A 92 3.84 10.71 13.16
CA ARG A 92 2.44 11.06 13.36
C ARG A 92 1.54 9.89 13.01
N PHE A 93 0.68 9.48 13.95
CA PHE A 93 -0.25 8.38 13.78
C PHE A 93 -1.70 8.84 13.84
N LEU A 94 -2.51 8.40 12.89
CA LEU A 94 -3.92 8.73 12.76
C LEU A 94 -4.73 7.43 12.64
N ILE A 95 -5.69 7.24 13.54
CA ILE A 95 -6.62 6.09 13.48
C ILE A 95 -7.74 6.46 12.52
N ALA A 96 -7.80 5.81 11.36
CA ALA A 96 -8.86 6.02 10.38
C ALA A 96 -8.94 4.87 9.38
N ASP A 97 -10.16 4.61 8.94
CA ASP A 97 -10.43 3.77 7.77
C ASP A 97 -10.38 4.66 6.52
N PHE A 98 -9.25 4.66 5.82
CA PHE A 98 -9.04 5.48 4.63
C PHE A 98 -9.99 5.11 3.48
N ALA A 99 -10.54 3.87 3.47
CA ALA A 99 -11.54 3.46 2.49
C ALA A 99 -12.87 4.22 2.65
N LYS A 100 -13.16 4.75 3.85
CA LYS A 100 -14.33 5.59 4.13
C LYS A 100 -14.03 7.07 3.93
N ALA A 101 -12.95 7.56 4.52
CA ALA A 101 -12.51 8.95 4.38
C ALA A 101 -11.07 9.14 4.88
N LEU A 102 -10.33 10.05 4.25
CA LEU A 102 -9.05 10.49 4.78
C LEU A 102 -9.26 11.37 6.03
N PRO A 103 -8.37 11.26 7.05
CA PRO A 103 -8.42 12.10 8.23
C PRO A 103 -8.32 13.60 7.89
N LYS A 104 -9.20 14.42 8.50
CA LYS A 104 -9.16 15.88 8.32
C LYS A 104 -7.86 16.51 8.77
N GLU A 105 -7.15 15.85 9.65
CA GLU A 105 -5.83 16.26 10.14
C GLU A 105 -4.77 16.31 9.04
N LEU A 106 -5.05 15.71 7.88
CA LEU A 106 -4.21 15.76 6.69
C LEU A 106 -4.52 16.97 5.80
N ASP A 107 -5.63 17.69 6.04
CA ASP A 107 -6.03 18.82 5.22
C ASP A 107 -4.91 19.87 5.11
N GLY A 108 -4.62 20.27 3.88
CA GLY A 108 -3.56 21.25 3.58
C GLY A 108 -2.12 20.71 3.67
N GLN A 109 -1.93 19.46 4.06
CA GLN A 109 -0.60 18.86 4.05
C GLN A 109 -0.21 18.39 2.64
N LYS A 110 1.10 18.32 2.39
CA LYS A 110 1.67 17.92 1.10
C LYS A 110 2.82 16.96 1.33
N PHE A 111 2.84 15.87 0.55
CA PHE A 111 3.78 14.78 0.68
C PHE A 111 4.58 14.58 -0.62
N GLU A 112 5.85 14.21 -0.51
CA GLU A 112 6.67 13.73 -1.61
C GLU A 112 6.16 12.39 -2.11
N PHE A 113 5.79 11.52 -1.15
CA PHE A 113 5.21 10.22 -1.46
C PHE A 113 3.98 9.95 -0.62
N ILE A 114 3.00 9.30 -1.25
CA ILE A 114 1.91 8.60 -0.58
C ILE A 114 2.16 7.12 -0.85
N VAL A 115 2.29 6.33 0.20
CA VAL A 115 2.65 4.90 0.12
C VAL A 115 1.48 4.06 0.60
N MET A 116 1.25 2.94 -0.06
CA MET A 116 0.32 1.90 0.36
C MET A 116 0.96 0.54 0.08
N THR A 117 1.00 -0.33 1.08
CA THR A 117 1.50 -1.71 0.90
C THR A 117 0.50 -2.70 1.45
N TYR A 118 0.06 -3.62 0.60
CA TYR A 118 -0.93 -4.66 0.94
C TYR A 118 -2.18 -4.10 1.63
N ALA A 119 -2.69 -2.97 1.10
CA ALA A 119 -3.82 -2.24 1.67
C ALA A 119 -4.82 -1.74 0.60
N PHE A 120 -4.36 -1.54 -0.65
CA PHE A 120 -5.20 -0.97 -1.70
C PHE A 120 -6.24 -1.97 -2.22
N HIS A 121 -5.96 -3.28 -2.20
CA HIS A 121 -6.88 -4.35 -2.58
C HIS A 121 -8.12 -4.47 -1.66
N HIS A 122 -8.14 -3.81 -0.52
CA HIS A 122 -9.35 -3.73 0.31
C HIS A 122 -10.40 -2.73 -0.20
N LEU A 123 -10.04 -1.91 -1.20
CA LEU A 123 -10.96 -0.96 -1.82
C LEU A 123 -11.75 -1.64 -2.94
N GLU A 124 -13.08 -1.57 -2.89
CA GLU A 124 -13.96 -2.02 -3.96
C GLU A 124 -13.52 -1.47 -5.33
N TYR A 125 -13.63 -2.27 -6.38
CA TYR A 125 -13.15 -1.90 -7.73
C TYR A 125 -13.64 -0.54 -8.20
N GLU A 126 -14.92 -0.23 -7.93
CA GLU A 126 -15.58 1.01 -8.35
C GLU A 126 -15.02 2.24 -7.62
N LYS A 127 -14.39 2.04 -6.47
CA LYS A 127 -13.83 3.11 -5.63
C LYS A 127 -12.35 3.37 -5.87
N GLN A 128 -11.63 2.40 -6.44
CA GLN A 128 -10.17 2.47 -6.56
C GLN A 128 -9.70 3.70 -7.35
N ALA A 129 -10.30 3.97 -8.50
CA ALA A 129 -9.91 5.11 -9.35
C ALA A 129 -10.22 6.45 -8.68
N ASP A 130 -11.41 6.61 -8.10
CA ASP A 130 -11.81 7.83 -7.39
C ASP A 130 -10.95 8.06 -6.15
N PHE A 131 -10.58 6.99 -5.44
CA PHE A 131 -9.67 7.07 -4.30
C PHE A 131 -8.29 7.58 -4.74
N LEU A 132 -7.71 7.04 -5.80
CA LEU A 132 -6.44 7.55 -6.35
C LEU A 132 -6.52 9.04 -6.72
N ARG A 133 -7.62 9.49 -7.32
CA ARG A 133 -7.84 10.91 -7.60
C ARG A 133 -7.91 11.76 -6.34
N SER A 134 -8.53 11.24 -5.27
CA SER A 134 -8.65 11.94 -4.00
C SER A 134 -7.31 12.16 -3.29
N LEU A 135 -6.27 11.38 -3.63
CA LEU A 135 -4.93 11.52 -3.09
C LEU A 135 -4.10 12.62 -3.77
N LEU A 136 -4.42 12.98 -5.01
CA LEU A 136 -3.63 13.97 -5.78
C LEU A 136 -3.49 15.32 -5.10
N PRO A 137 -4.53 15.88 -4.42
CA PRO A 137 -4.41 17.14 -3.68
C PRO A 137 -3.38 17.10 -2.54
N PHE A 138 -2.99 15.91 -2.07
CA PHE A 138 -2.00 15.74 -1.00
C PHE A 138 -0.57 15.56 -1.52
N LEU A 139 -0.38 15.42 -2.84
CA LEU A 139 0.96 15.35 -3.41
C LEU A 139 1.59 16.74 -3.55
N LYS A 140 2.89 16.82 -3.31
CA LYS A 140 3.72 17.94 -3.76
C LYS A 140 3.86 17.91 -5.28
N GLU A 141 4.37 19.01 -5.85
CA GLU A 141 4.81 19.03 -7.23
C GLU A 141 5.83 17.89 -7.45
N ASN A 142 5.64 17.07 -8.47
CA ASN A 142 6.40 15.85 -8.75
C ASN A 142 6.25 14.71 -7.73
N GLY A 143 5.42 14.85 -6.69
CA GLY A 143 5.10 13.78 -5.76
C GLY A 143 4.50 12.56 -6.46
N LYS A 144 4.62 11.39 -5.83
CA LYS A 144 4.15 10.11 -6.38
C LYS A 144 3.35 9.32 -5.35
N ILE A 145 2.36 8.59 -5.85
CA ILE A 145 1.71 7.51 -5.12
C ILE A 145 2.49 6.23 -5.46
N LEU A 146 2.91 5.49 -4.45
CA LEU A 146 3.60 4.21 -4.56
C LEU A 146 2.71 3.14 -3.94
N ILE A 147 2.32 2.15 -4.73
CA ILE A 147 1.48 1.04 -4.28
C ILE A 147 2.21 -0.27 -4.54
N GLY A 148 2.48 -1.02 -3.48
CA GLY A 148 2.94 -2.40 -3.57
C GLY A 148 1.85 -3.32 -3.06
N ASP A 149 1.29 -4.16 -3.93
CA ASP A 149 0.08 -4.88 -3.58
C ASP A 149 -0.09 -6.18 -4.36
N ILE A 150 -1.00 -7.03 -3.88
CA ILE A 150 -1.58 -8.10 -4.69
C ILE A 150 -2.36 -7.42 -5.82
N SER A 151 -1.80 -7.45 -7.00
CA SER A 151 -2.32 -6.71 -8.14
C SER A 151 -1.80 -7.28 -9.47
N PHE A 152 -2.52 -7.03 -10.55
CA PHE A 152 -2.27 -7.68 -11.83
C PHE A 152 -2.25 -6.68 -12.97
N GLU A 153 -1.45 -6.96 -14.00
CA GLU A 153 -1.44 -6.14 -15.21
C GLU A 153 -2.80 -6.22 -15.90
N THR A 154 -3.30 -7.46 -16.13
CA THR A 154 -4.55 -7.75 -16.83
C THR A 154 -5.45 -8.68 -16.02
N LYS A 155 -6.73 -8.73 -16.41
CA LYS A 155 -7.68 -9.71 -15.85
C LYS A 155 -7.22 -11.15 -16.09
N MET A 156 -6.56 -11.42 -17.21
CA MET A 156 -6.03 -12.76 -17.51
C MET A 156 -4.93 -13.19 -16.52
N ASP A 157 -4.11 -12.25 -16.06
CA ASP A 157 -3.06 -12.54 -15.08
C ASP A 157 -3.65 -12.79 -13.71
N LEU A 158 -4.72 -12.06 -13.31
CA LEU A 158 -5.50 -12.36 -12.11
C LEU A 158 -6.05 -13.79 -12.16
N GLU A 159 -6.70 -14.19 -13.25
CA GLU A 159 -7.27 -15.53 -13.37
C GLU A 159 -6.20 -16.63 -13.31
N LYS A 160 -5.01 -16.40 -13.87
CA LYS A 160 -3.87 -17.32 -13.75
C LYS A 160 -3.39 -17.44 -12.30
N ALA A 161 -3.25 -16.32 -11.60
CA ALA A 161 -2.83 -16.30 -10.21
C ALA A 161 -3.86 -17.02 -9.32
N LYS A 162 -5.16 -16.79 -9.53
CA LYS A 162 -6.24 -17.50 -8.86
C LYS A 162 -6.14 -19.00 -9.02
N LEU A 163 -5.92 -19.48 -10.24
CA LEU A 163 -5.73 -20.90 -10.53
C LEU A 163 -4.49 -21.48 -9.84
N GLN A 164 -3.41 -20.71 -9.77
CA GLN A 164 -2.17 -21.12 -9.12
C GLN A 164 -2.29 -21.18 -7.58
N SER A 165 -3.04 -20.25 -6.98
CA SER A 165 -3.25 -20.16 -5.52
C SER A 165 -4.25 -21.20 -5.01
N GLY A 166 -5.16 -21.69 -5.86
CA GLY A 166 -6.11 -22.74 -5.50
C GLY A 166 -7.02 -22.36 -4.34
N GLU A 167 -7.04 -23.19 -3.30
CA GLU A 167 -7.92 -23.02 -2.13
C GLU A 167 -7.47 -21.85 -1.22
N GLU A 168 -6.25 -21.35 -1.37
CA GLU A 168 -5.75 -20.20 -0.60
C GLU A 168 -6.26 -18.86 -1.12
N TRP A 169 -6.84 -18.85 -2.34
CA TRP A 169 -7.30 -17.60 -2.97
C TRP A 169 -8.48 -16.98 -2.25
N ASP A 170 -8.37 -15.68 -1.93
CA ASP A 170 -9.46 -14.93 -1.33
C ASP A 170 -10.31 -14.24 -2.40
N ASP A 171 -11.56 -14.68 -2.54
CA ASP A 171 -12.56 -14.12 -3.47
C ASP A 171 -13.28 -12.88 -2.91
N GLU A 172 -13.07 -12.53 -1.64
CA GLU A 172 -13.71 -11.37 -1.01
C GLU A 172 -12.90 -10.06 -1.22
N GLU A 173 -11.64 -10.17 -1.69
CA GLU A 173 -10.77 -9.03 -1.95
C GLU A 173 -10.87 -8.49 -3.38
N PHE A 174 -10.51 -7.21 -3.55
CA PHE A 174 -10.66 -6.47 -4.81
C PHE A 174 -9.29 -6.15 -5.43
N TYR A 175 -8.62 -7.16 -5.98
CA TYR A 175 -7.26 -7.03 -6.50
C TYR A 175 -7.18 -6.06 -7.69
N PRO A 176 -6.40 -4.96 -7.60
CA PRO A 176 -6.29 -3.96 -8.65
C PRO A 176 -5.83 -4.57 -9.98
N ILE A 177 -6.50 -4.17 -11.07
CA ILE A 177 -6.10 -4.47 -12.44
C ILE A 177 -5.58 -3.18 -13.07
N ILE A 178 -4.28 -3.15 -13.36
CA ILE A 178 -3.56 -1.93 -13.78
C ILE A 178 -4.10 -1.38 -15.10
N GLU A 179 -4.40 -2.27 -16.07
CA GLU A 179 -4.99 -1.88 -17.35
C GLU A 179 -6.31 -1.10 -17.14
N GLY A 180 -7.20 -1.61 -16.30
CA GLY A 180 -8.48 -0.97 -15.98
C GLY A 180 -8.31 0.36 -15.23
N LEU A 181 -7.35 0.46 -14.30
CA LEU A 181 -7.04 1.74 -13.64
C LEU A 181 -6.49 2.78 -14.62
N ARG A 182 -5.63 2.38 -15.55
CA ARG A 182 -5.07 3.28 -16.57
C ARG A 182 -6.14 3.81 -17.53
N GLU A 183 -7.13 3.00 -17.89
CA GLU A 183 -8.27 3.41 -18.70
C GLU A 183 -9.14 4.46 -17.98
N GLN A 184 -9.38 4.28 -16.67
CA GLN A 184 -10.19 5.19 -15.85
C GLN A 184 -9.44 6.48 -15.48
N LEU A 185 -8.11 6.47 -15.51
CA LEU A 185 -7.24 7.57 -15.08
C LEU A 185 -6.27 7.98 -16.21
N PRO A 186 -6.78 8.37 -17.40
CA PRO A 186 -5.95 8.63 -18.58
C PRO A 186 -5.04 9.86 -18.43
N ASP A 187 -5.32 10.73 -17.47
CA ASP A 187 -4.56 11.92 -17.09
C ASP A 187 -3.39 11.61 -16.13
N LEU A 188 -3.34 10.42 -15.57
CA LEU A 188 -2.26 9.98 -14.71
C LEU A 188 -1.22 9.16 -15.49
N HIS A 189 0.02 9.26 -15.04
CA HIS A 189 1.12 8.42 -15.52
C HIS A 189 1.29 7.24 -14.58
N PHE A 190 1.25 6.04 -15.12
CA PHE A 190 1.44 4.78 -14.41
C PHE A 190 2.72 4.11 -14.91
N GLU A 191 3.67 3.91 -14.02
CA GLU A 191 4.74 2.95 -14.16
C GLU A 191 4.48 1.80 -13.21
N TYR A 192 4.77 0.58 -13.60
CA TYR A 192 4.62 -0.59 -12.74
C TYR A 192 5.68 -1.63 -13.05
N GLU A 193 5.90 -2.51 -12.08
CA GLU A 193 6.80 -3.64 -12.17
C GLU A 193 6.13 -4.86 -11.54
N VAL A 194 6.15 -6.00 -12.24
CA VAL A 194 5.69 -7.28 -11.71
C VAL A 194 6.78 -7.86 -10.83
N ILE A 195 6.49 -8.10 -9.56
CA ILE A 195 7.45 -8.59 -8.57
C ILE A 195 7.33 -10.10 -8.37
N SER A 196 6.11 -10.61 -8.39
CA SER A 196 5.81 -12.03 -8.29
C SER A 196 4.58 -12.37 -9.14
N PHE A 197 4.13 -13.62 -9.09
CA PHE A 197 2.94 -14.03 -9.82
C PHE A 197 1.64 -13.38 -9.33
N CYS A 198 1.63 -12.80 -8.13
CA CYS A 198 0.47 -12.13 -7.54
C CYS A 198 0.74 -10.70 -7.05
N ALA A 199 1.95 -10.17 -7.16
CA ALA A 199 2.27 -8.84 -6.64
C ALA A 199 2.94 -7.93 -7.66
N THR A 200 2.54 -6.65 -7.66
CA THR A 200 3.20 -5.59 -8.43
C THR A 200 3.56 -4.40 -7.55
N VAL A 201 4.47 -3.57 -8.05
CA VAL A 201 4.70 -2.22 -7.52
C VAL A 201 4.30 -1.21 -8.58
N MET A 202 3.38 -0.31 -8.24
CA MET A 202 2.92 0.78 -9.08
C MET A 202 3.50 2.11 -8.60
N ARG A 203 3.90 2.98 -9.53
CA ARG A 203 4.29 4.36 -9.30
C ARG A 203 3.40 5.28 -10.13
N ILE A 204 2.58 6.07 -9.46
CA ILE A 204 1.52 6.87 -10.08
C ILE A 204 1.76 8.35 -9.81
N GLY A 205 1.56 9.19 -10.80
CA GLY A 205 1.66 10.65 -10.67
C GLY A 205 0.95 11.37 -11.81
N LEU A 206 0.95 12.71 -11.75
CA LEU A 206 0.42 13.51 -12.85
C LEU A 206 1.29 13.32 -14.10
N LYS A 207 0.67 13.33 -15.28
CA LYS A 207 1.39 13.48 -16.55
C LYS A 207 1.97 14.90 -16.61
N VAL A 208 3.25 14.98 -16.89
CA VAL A 208 3.97 16.24 -17.12
C VAL A 208 3.84 16.64 -18.59
#